data_9530682a6ac8b44e1de155d9345116fe
#
_entry.id   9530682a6ac8b44e1de155d9345116fe
#
_cell.length_a   1.000
_cell.length_b   1.000
_cell.length_c   1.000
_cell.angle_alpha   90.00
_cell.angle_beta   90.00
_cell.angle_gamma   90.00
#
_symmetry.space_group_name_H-M   'P 1'
#
loop_
_entity.id
_entity.type
_entity.pdbx_description
1 polymer ?
#
loop_
_entity_poly.entity_id
_entity_poly.type
_entity_poly.pdbx_seq_one_letter_code
_entity_poly.pdbx_strand_id
1 'polypeptide(L)'
;NVNIQQEKRTGRNVLGRLDPPSGKTGSIVVVGAHIDHLGAKASTGSLARNEERDRIHFGGDDNASGVAGVLEIAQWFVNGDGSTHRPNHSILFATWSGEELGLLGSAHYTRELSEHLHAEELSPAIGAYVNMDMIGRLRNNVVIGGIGSSSIWNDEIEKAKKNLDLVISTQDDSYLPTDATSFFVKGVPFINAFTGAHEDYHTPRDTAEEVNCEGA
;
A
#
# COMPACT_ATOMS: atom_id res chain seq x y z
N ASN A 1 40.06 0.72 6.23
CA ASN A 1 39.61 0.82 4.83
C ASN A 1 38.23 0.19 4.72
N VAL A 2 37.24 0.97 4.32
CA VAL A 2 35.93 0.49 4.02
C VAL A 2 35.85 0.25 2.52
N ASN A 3 35.58 -0.96 2.08
CA ASN A 3 35.37 -1.27 0.67
C ASN A 3 33.86 -1.28 0.40
N ILE A 4 33.36 -0.25 -0.28
CA ILE A 4 31.96 -0.10 -0.64
C ILE A 4 31.80 -0.63 -2.06
N GLN A 5 31.03 -1.71 -2.23
CA GLN A 5 30.58 -2.16 -3.54
C GLN A 5 29.17 -1.64 -3.78
N GLN A 6 29.00 -0.86 -4.85
CA GLN A 6 27.69 -0.39 -5.28
C GLN A 6 27.13 -1.34 -6.34
N GLU A 7 26.03 -2.01 -6.01
CA GLU A 7 25.26 -2.79 -6.98
C GLU A 7 24.06 -1.95 -7.47
N LYS A 8 23.95 -1.82 -8.79
CA LYS A 8 22.79 -1.16 -9.41
C LYS A 8 21.78 -2.23 -9.82
N ARG A 9 20.55 -2.06 -9.36
CA ARG A 9 19.40 -2.89 -9.76
C ARG A 9 18.29 -1.98 -10.27
N THR A 10 17.45 -2.52 -11.15
CA THR A 10 16.28 -1.81 -11.68
C THR A 10 15.03 -2.41 -11.07
N GLY A 11 14.27 -1.59 -10.32
CA GLY A 11 12.91 -1.88 -9.91
C GLY A 11 11.92 -1.35 -10.95
N ARG A 12 10.67 -1.82 -10.88
CA ARG A 12 9.56 -1.34 -11.71
C ARG A 12 8.30 -1.23 -10.89
N ASN A 13 7.68 -0.06 -10.93
CA ASN A 13 6.31 0.09 -10.47
C ASN A 13 5.37 -0.41 -11.58
N VAL A 14 4.25 -1.01 -11.20
CA VAL A 14 3.18 -1.35 -12.16
C VAL A 14 1.98 -0.46 -11.87
N LEU A 15 1.48 0.21 -12.89
CA LEU A 15 0.42 1.20 -12.76
C LEU A 15 -0.73 0.84 -13.71
N GLY A 16 -1.95 0.80 -13.19
CA GLY A 16 -3.18 0.61 -13.95
C GLY A 16 -4.17 1.74 -13.63
N ARG A 17 -4.70 2.41 -14.66
CA ARG A 17 -5.65 3.51 -14.46
C ARG A 17 -7.04 3.13 -14.94
N LEU A 18 -8.03 3.46 -14.13
CA LEU A 18 -9.45 3.38 -14.45
C LEU A 18 -10.06 4.78 -14.39
N ASP A 19 -10.56 5.25 -15.54
CA ASP A 19 -11.21 6.55 -15.62
C ASP A 19 -12.74 6.42 -15.39
N PRO A 20 -13.37 7.48 -14.85
CA PRO A 20 -14.81 7.51 -14.66
C PRO A 20 -15.54 7.51 -16.02
N PRO A 21 -16.76 6.92 -16.11
CA PRO A 21 -17.54 6.89 -17.36
C PRO A 21 -17.87 8.28 -17.92
N SER A 22 -17.92 9.28 -17.05
CA SER A 22 -18.18 10.68 -17.44
C SER A 22 -17.06 11.31 -18.29
N GLY A 23 -15.88 10.67 -18.35
CA GLY A 23 -14.68 11.23 -18.96
C GLY A 23 -14.12 12.46 -18.25
N LYS A 24 -14.73 12.89 -17.13
CA LYS A 24 -14.23 14.04 -16.37
C LYS A 24 -13.03 13.58 -15.53
N THR A 25 -11.86 14.04 -15.91
CA THR A 25 -10.64 13.86 -15.13
C THR A 25 -10.60 14.93 -14.03
N GLY A 26 -10.94 14.54 -12.83
CA GLY A 26 -10.70 15.34 -11.61
C GLY A 26 -9.45 14.86 -10.89
N SER A 27 -9.43 15.03 -9.57
CA SER A 27 -8.41 14.43 -8.70
C SER A 27 -8.38 12.92 -8.87
N ILE A 28 -7.20 12.33 -8.80
CA ILE A 28 -6.99 10.88 -8.88
C ILE A 28 -6.96 10.33 -7.45
N VAL A 29 -7.64 9.21 -7.21
CA VAL A 29 -7.43 8.40 -6.00
C VAL A 29 -6.42 7.32 -6.36
N VAL A 30 -5.34 7.21 -5.58
CA VAL A 30 -4.35 6.15 -5.75
C VAL A 30 -4.64 5.05 -4.74
N VAL A 31 -4.64 3.80 -5.19
CA VAL A 31 -4.75 2.60 -4.36
C VAL A 31 -3.50 1.77 -4.60
N GLY A 32 -2.73 1.49 -3.56
CA GLY A 32 -1.42 0.87 -3.75
C GLY A 32 -0.97 -0.07 -2.65
N ALA A 33 0.00 -0.90 -3.00
CA ALA A 33 0.74 -1.80 -2.12
C ALA A 33 2.14 -2.01 -2.70
N HIS A 34 3.14 -2.35 -1.88
CA HIS A 34 4.44 -2.73 -2.42
C HIS A 34 4.45 -4.20 -2.88
N ILE A 35 5.25 -4.49 -3.90
CA ILE A 35 5.34 -5.82 -4.52
C ILE A 35 6.63 -6.55 -4.21
N ASP A 36 7.62 -5.85 -3.71
CA ASP A 36 8.89 -6.44 -3.29
C ASP A 36 8.80 -6.97 -1.86
N HIS A 37 9.69 -7.87 -1.55
CA HIS A 37 9.98 -8.35 -0.20
C HIS A 37 11.47 -8.74 -0.11
N LEU A 38 11.91 -9.25 1.02
CA LEU A 38 13.33 -9.54 1.31
C LEU A 38 13.96 -10.59 0.39
N GLY A 39 13.18 -11.58 -0.10
CA GLY A 39 13.61 -12.55 -1.11
C GLY A 39 14.60 -13.59 -0.62
N ALA A 40 15.54 -14.00 -1.50
CA ALA A 40 16.37 -15.19 -1.34
C ALA A 40 17.73 -14.90 -0.72
N LYS A 41 17.84 -14.24 0.36
CA LYS A 41 19.06 -14.16 1.21
C LYS A 41 18.77 -13.32 2.43
N ALA A 42 19.50 -13.57 3.51
CA ALA A 42 19.47 -12.70 4.68
C ALA A 42 19.75 -11.26 4.27
N SER A 43 18.72 -10.45 4.20
CA SER A 43 18.82 -9.00 4.05
C SER A 43 19.05 -8.35 5.43
N THR A 44 19.40 -7.09 5.42
CA THR A 44 19.51 -6.30 6.65
C THR A 44 18.18 -6.16 7.39
N GLY A 45 17.05 -6.34 6.69
CA GLY A 45 15.70 -6.31 7.27
C GLY A 45 15.22 -7.64 7.86
N SER A 46 15.94 -8.77 7.64
CA SER A 46 15.50 -10.08 8.10
C SER A 46 15.51 -10.21 9.63
N LEU A 47 14.40 -10.68 10.18
CA LEU A 47 14.23 -11.09 11.58
C LEU A 47 14.32 -12.61 11.76
N ALA A 48 14.69 -13.35 10.72
CA ALA A 48 14.86 -14.79 10.75
C ALA A 48 15.93 -15.22 11.76
N ARG A 49 15.69 -16.33 12.46
CA ARG A 49 16.67 -16.98 13.32
C ARG A 49 17.81 -17.58 12.50
N ASN A 50 18.95 -17.82 13.12
CA ASN A 50 20.18 -18.25 12.42
C ASN A 50 19.98 -19.45 11.47
N GLU A 51 19.13 -20.39 11.83
CA GLU A 51 18.84 -21.61 11.05
C GLU A 51 17.95 -21.35 9.83
N GLU A 52 17.25 -20.21 9.80
CA GLU A 52 16.31 -19.83 8.75
C GLU A 52 16.84 -18.70 7.85
N ARG A 53 17.97 -18.08 8.21
CA ARG A 53 18.47 -16.86 7.55
C ARG A 53 18.74 -17.00 6.06
N ASP A 54 19.13 -18.19 5.64
CA ASP A 54 19.46 -18.47 4.23
C ASP A 54 18.25 -18.98 3.44
N ARG A 55 17.08 -19.07 4.07
CA ARG A 55 15.83 -19.45 3.41
C ARG A 55 15.20 -18.25 2.70
N ILE A 56 14.33 -18.55 1.73
CA ILE A 56 13.56 -17.53 1.01
C ILE A 56 12.55 -16.90 1.97
N HIS A 57 12.51 -15.58 2.00
CA HIS A 57 11.48 -14.78 2.64
C HIS A 57 10.41 -14.50 1.58
N PHE A 58 9.24 -15.07 1.74
CA PHE A 58 8.18 -15.08 0.72
C PHE A 58 7.35 -13.79 0.74
N GLY A 59 7.12 -13.21 1.93
CA GLY A 59 6.28 -12.03 2.07
C GLY A 59 4.81 -12.31 1.77
N GLY A 60 4.24 -13.35 2.40
CA GLY A 60 2.85 -13.73 2.19
C GLY A 60 1.87 -12.66 2.66
N ASP A 61 2.07 -12.18 3.88
CA ASP A 61 1.35 -11.01 4.40
C ASP A 61 2.05 -9.71 4.02
N ASP A 62 3.36 -9.66 4.14
CA ASP A 62 4.20 -8.51 3.83
C ASP A 62 4.95 -8.70 2.48
N ASN A 63 4.40 -8.30 1.29
CA ASN A 63 3.12 -7.65 1.16
C ASN A 63 2.32 -8.22 -0.03
N ALA A 64 2.37 -9.56 -0.23
CA ALA A 64 1.54 -10.17 -1.26
C ALA A 64 0.04 -10.01 -0.95
N SER A 65 -0.35 -9.95 0.34
CA SER A 65 -1.72 -9.66 0.77
C SER A 65 -2.20 -8.30 0.28
N GLY A 66 -1.41 -7.25 0.46
CA GLY A 66 -1.73 -5.90 -0.03
C GLY A 66 -1.85 -5.85 -1.56
N VAL A 67 -0.95 -6.52 -2.28
CA VAL A 67 -1.04 -6.63 -3.75
C VAL A 67 -2.32 -7.33 -4.18
N ALA A 68 -2.70 -8.42 -3.50
CA ALA A 68 -3.96 -9.11 -3.76
C ALA A 68 -5.17 -8.17 -3.54
N GLY A 69 -5.17 -7.40 -2.45
CA GLY A 69 -6.20 -6.39 -2.19
C GLY A 69 -6.31 -5.34 -3.29
N VAL A 70 -5.17 -4.83 -3.82
CA VAL A 70 -5.18 -3.90 -4.97
C VAL A 70 -5.87 -4.53 -6.18
N LEU A 71 -5.56 -5.81 -6.47
CA LEU A 71 -6.14 -6.54 -7.60
C LEU A 71 -7.63 -6.79 -7.41
N GLU A 72 -8.07 -7.18 -6.23
CA GLU A 72 -9.48 -7.42 -5.92
C GLU A 72 -10.31 -6.14 -6.03
N ILE A 73 -9.81 -5.02 -5.49
CA ILE A 73 -10.46 -3.72 -5.64
C ILE A 73 -10.55 -3.32 -7.12
N ALA A 74 -9.47 -3.50 -7.89
CA ALA A 74 -9.47 -3.21 -9.31
C ALA A 74 -10.50 -4.07 -10.06
N GLN A 75 -10.55 -5.37 -9.76
CA GLN A 75 -11.50 -6.31 -10.33
C GLN A 75 -12.94 -5.93 -9.98
N TRP A 76 -13.20 -5.54 -8.73
CA TRP A 76 -14.52 -5.11 -8.28
C TRP A 76 -15.04 -3.91 -9.10
N PHE A 77 -14.20 -2.92 -9.35
CA PHE A 77 -14.56 -1.77 -10.18
C PHE A 77 -14.78 -2.11 -11.67
N VAL A 78 -14.06 -3.10 -12.20
CA VAL A 78 -14.13 -3.49 -13.62
C VAL A 78 -15.28 -4.45 -13.89
N ASN A 79 -15.49 -5.44 -13.02
CA ASN A 79 -16.45 -6.53 -13.22
C ASN A 79 -17.85 -6.24 -12.64
N GLY A 80 -18.03 -5.16 -11.89
CA GLY A 80 -19.34 -4.76 -11.37
C GLY A 80 -20.38 -4.61 -12.48
N ASP A 81 -21.64 -4.84 -12.17
CA ASP A 81 -22.79 -4.88 -13.09
C ASP A 81 -23.07 -3.59 -13.90
N GLY A 82 -22.09 -2.73 -13.97
CA GLY A 82 -22.04 -1.56 -14.84
C GLY A 82 -22.78 -0.32 -14.32
N SER A 83 -23.62 -0.42 -13.28
CA SER A 83 -24.42 0.71 -12.81
C SER A 83 -24.05 1.24 -11.42
N THR A 84 -23.53 0.39 -10.54
CA THR A 84 -23.32 0.74 -9.13
C THR A 84 -21.85 0.86 -8.71
N HIS A 85 -20.92 0.32 -9.51
CA HIS A 85 -19.51 0.20 -9.14
C HIS A 85 -18.55 1.10 -9.97
N ARG A 86 -19.11 2.04 -10.72
CA ARG A 86 -18.27 2.94 -11.51
C ARG A 86 -17.75 4.11 -10.66
N PRO A 87 -16.44 4.38 -10.67
CA PRO A 87 -15.90 5.48 -9.89
C PRO A 87 -16.34 6.84 -10.44
N ASN A 88 -16.49 7.82 -9.56
CA ASN A 88 -16.73 9.22 -9.94
C ASN A 88 -15.43 9.99 -10.21
N HIS A 89 -14.30 9.44 -9.79
CA HIS A 89 -12.95 9.96 -10.00
C HIS A 89 -12.09 8.89 -10.69
N SER A 90 -11.02 9.30 -11.33
CA SER A 90 -10.02 8.35 -11.81
C SER A 90 -9.38 7.63 -10.63
N ILE A 91 -9.21 6.32 -10.76
CA ILE A 91 -8.46 5.51 -9.80
C ILE A 91 -7.16 5.04 -10.46
N LEU A 92 -6.05 5.21 -9.77
CA LEU A 92 -4.76 4.66 -10.13
C LEU A 92 -4.44 3.51 -9.19
N PHE A 93 -4.46 2.30 -9.71
CA PHE A 93 -3.96 1.10 -9.02
C PHE A 93 -2.47 1.01 -9.22
N ALA A 94 -1.72 0.80 -8.14
CA ALA A 94 -0.27 0.83 -8.18
C ALA A 94 0.34 -0.29 -7.36
N THR A 95 1.38 -0.96 -7.90
CA THR A 95 2.26 -1.76 -7.08
C THR A 95 3.65 -1.14 -7.11
N TRP A 96 4.20 -0.90 -5.92
CA TRP A 96 5.47 -0.21 -5.73
C TRP A 96 6.61 -1.19 -5.58
N SER A 97 7.78 -0.85 -6.09
CA SER A 97 8.99 -1.66 -6.01
C SER A 97 10.02 -0.99 -5.13
N GLY A 98 10.71 -1.77 -4.29
CA GLY A 98 11.78 -1.27 -3.44
C GLY A 98 11.29 -0.53 -2.19
N GLU A 99 10.14 -0.88 -1.67
CA GLU A 99 9.63 -0.40 -0.38
C GLU A 99 10.60 -0.79 0.74
N GLU A 100 10.96 -2.06 0.81
CA GLU A 100 11.90 -2.69 1.76
C GLU A 100 13.32 -2.11 1.71
N LEU A 101 13.63 -1.38 0.66
CA LEU A 101 14.90 -0.67 0.45
C LEU A 101 14.80 0.83 0.74
N GLY A 102 13.67 1.28 1.29
CA GLY A 102 13.41 2.67 1.68
C GLY A 102 12.48 3.41 0.72
N LEU A 103 11.31 2.84 0.42
CA LEU A 103 10.19 3.45 -0.32
C LEU A 103 10.58 3.90 -1.74
N LEU A 104 11.52 3.21 -2.40
CA LEU A 104 12.15 3.72 -3.62
C LEU A 104 11.16 3.93 -4.76
N GLY A 105 10.19 3.02 -4.92
CA GLY A 105 9.22 3.06 -6.01
C GLY A 105 8.20 4.18 -5.86
N SER A 106 7.57 4.31 -4.71
CA SER A 106 6.61 5.37 -4.43
C SER A 106 7.27 6.76 -4.41
N ALA A 107 8.47 6.87 -3.81
CA ALA A 107 9.25 8.10 -3.79
C ALA A 107 9.67 8.52 -5.21
N HIS A 108 10.06 7.56 -6.07
CA HIS A 108 10.35 7.85 -7.47
C HIS A 108 9.09 8.37 -8.20
N TYR A 109 7.97 7.68 -8.06
CA TYR A 109 6.71 8.09 -8.70
C TYR A 109 6.26 9.49 -8.29
N THR A 110 6.22 9.76 -6.99
CA THR A 110 5.77 11.07 -6.46
C THR A 110 6.71 12.21 -6.87
N ARG A 111 8.02 11.96 -6.94
CA ARG A 111 9.01 12.93 -7.43
C ARG A 111 8.80 13.23 -8.92
N GLU A 112 8.77 12.21 -9.78
CA GLU A 112 8.58 12.36 -11.23
C GLU A 112 7.28 13.11 -11.55
N LEU A 113 6.19 12.77 -10.83
CA LEU A 113 4.92 13.45 -11.01
C LEU A 113 4.99 14.92 -10.56
N SER A 114 5.64 15.20 -9.44
CA SER A 114 5.89 16.55 -8.94
C SER A 114 6.68 17.39 -9.94
N GLU A 115 7.72 16.82 -10.54
CA GLU A 115 8.52 17.46 -11.60
C GLU A 115 7.68 17.69 -12.86
N HIS A 116 6.90 16.71 -13.27
CA HIS A 116 6.02 16.83 -14.46
C HIS A 116 4.94 17.89 -14.30
N LEU A 117 4.35 18.01 -13.12
CA LEU A 117 3.33 19.01 -12.80
C LEU A 117 3.94 20.39 -12.47
N HIS A 118 5.25 20.50 -12.34
CA HIS A 118 5.94 21.69 -11.83
C HIS A 118 5.37 22.17 -10.49
N ALA A 119 5.04 21.23 -9.58
CA ALA A 119 4.42 21.49 -8.30
C ALA A 119 5.13 20.70 -7.20
N GLU A 120 5.37 21.34 -6.06
CA GLU A 120 5.93 20.66 -4.87
C GLU A 120 4.90 19.71 -4.24
N GLU A 121 3.65 20.17 -4.18
CA GLU A 121 2.51 19.39 -3.68
C GLU A 121 1.77 18.71 -4.83
N LEU A 122 1.35 17.48 -4.62
CA LEU A 122 0.59 16.70 -5.58
C LEU A 122 -0.93 16.83 -5.40
N SER A 123 -1.39 17.36 -4.25
CA SER A 123 -2.78 17.74 -4.07
C SER A 123 -3.05 19.08 -4.77
N PRO A 124 -4.17 19.26 -5.50
CA PRO A 124 -5.30 18.34 -5.64
C PRO A 124 -5.23 17.37 -6.82
N ALA A 125 -4.12 17.29 -7.56
CA ALA A 125 -4.00 16.36 -8.69
C ALA A 125 -4.19 14.90 -8.23
N ILE A 126 -3.58 14.55 -7.09
CA ILE A 126 -3.90 13.34 -6.32
C ILE A 126 -4.75 13.77 -5.12
N GLY A 127 -6.00 13.29 -5.08
CA GLY A 127 -6.95 13.63 -4.03
C GLY A 127 -6.75 12.83 -2.75
N ALA A 128 -6.33 11.56 -2.88
CA ALA A 128 -6.07 10.68 -1.76
C ALA A 128 -5.19 9.50 -2.16
N TYR A 129 -4.49 8.92 -1.19
CA TYR A 129 -3.80 7.65 -1.32
C TYR A 129 -4.33 6.63 -0.30
N VAL A 130 -4.67 5.44 -0.78
CA VAL A 130 -5.05 4.29 0.04
C VAL A 130 -3.92 3.29 -0.05
N ASN A 131 -3.22 3.07 1.05
CA ASN A 131 -2.16 2.08 1.16
C ASN A 131 -2.68 0.81 1.81
N MET A 132 -2.24 -0.32 1.30
CA MET A 132 -2.48 -1.63 1.92
C MET A 132 -1.15 -2.29 2.18
N ASP A 133 -0.89 -2.58 3.44
CA ASP A 133 0.37 -3.17 3.87
C ASP A 133 0.11 -4.11 5.04
N MET A 134 0.36 -5.41 4.80
CA MET A 134 0.06 -6.48 5.74
C MET A 134 -1.43 -6.55 6.12
N ILE A 135 -2.30 -6.81 5.14
CA ILE A 135 -3.75 -6.93 5.35
C ILE A 135 -4.24 -8.37 5.47
N GLY A 136 -3.36 -9.36 5.34
CA GLY A 136 -3.73 -10.78 5.26
C GLY A 136 -3.80 -11.52 6.59
N ARG A 137 -3.56 -10.89 7.74
CA ARG A 137 -3.66 -11.56 9.06
C ARG A 137 -4.86 -11.06 9.87
N LEU A 138 -5.94 -10.67 9.19
CA LEU A 138 -7.15 -10.23 9.86
C LEU A 138 -7.69 -11.34 10.78
N ARG A 139 -7.87 -11.00 12.07
CA ARG A 139 -8.54 -11.82 13.06
C ARG A 139 -9.87 -11.17 13.45
N ASN A 140 -9.82 -10.03 14.13
CA ASN A 140 -11.02 -9.32 14.58
C ASN A 140 -10.94 -7.81 14.35
N ASN A 141 -9.79 -7.29 13.99
CA ASN A 141 -9.55 -5.85 13.94
C ASN A 141 -8.69 -5.46 12.74
N VAL A 142 -9.12 -4.41 12.05
CA VAL A 142 -8.31 -3.67 11.08
C VAL A 142 -7.88 -2.35 11.70
N VAL A 143 -6.63 -2.00 11.54
CA VAL A 143 -6.08 -0.70 11.93
C VAL A 143 -6.04 0.19 10.70
N ILE A 144 -6.68 1.33 10.75
CA ILE A 144 -6.58 2.36 9.73
C ILE A 144 -5.70 3.49 10.27
N GLY A 145 -4.47 3.53 9.78
CA GLY A 145 -3.49 4.58 10.10
C GLY A 145 -3.62 5.79 9.18
N GLY A 146 -2.97 6.90 9.56
CA GLY A 146 -2.88 8.11 8.73
C GLY A 146 -4.11 9.01 8.76
N ILE A 147 -5.08 8.78 9.65
CA ILE A 147 -6.31 9.59 9.69
C ILE A 147 -6.05 11.06 10.03
N GLY A 148 -4.93 11.37 10.70
CA GLY A 148 -4.48 12.75 10.94
C GLY A 148 -4.08 13.51 9.67
N SER A 149 -3.92 12.84 8.53
CA SER A 149 -3.56 13.48 7.25
C SER A 149 -4.69 14.30 6.64
N SER A 150 -5.95 14.08 7.04
CA SER A 150 -7.10 14.88 6.61
C SER A 150 -8.27 14.80 7.58
N SER A 151 -8.98 15.91 7.76
CA SER A 151 -10.18 15.98 8.61
C SER A 151 -11.38 15.17 8.09
N ILE A 152 -11.38 14.75 6.83
CA ILE A 152 -12.49 13.97 6.25
C ILE A 152 -12.47 12.50 6.68
N TRP A 153 -11.32 11.94 7.08
CA TRP A 153 -11.16 10.51 7.30
C TRP A 153 -12.08 9.96 8.38
N ASN A 154 -12.23 10.66 9.48
CA ASN A 154 -13.11 10.21 10.56
C ASN A 154 -14.54 9.97 10.07
N ASP A 155 -15.10 10.93 9.31
CA ASP A 155 -16.47 10.82 8.80
C ASP A 155 -16.60 9.70 7.76
N GLU A 156 -15.62 9.53 6.87
CA GLU A 156 -15.63 8.48 5.84
C GLU A 156 -15.49 7.09 6.44
N ILE A 157 -14.62 6.92 7.43
CA ILE A 157 -14.45 5.65 8.15
C ILE A 157 -15.73 5.29 8.93
N GLU A 158 -16.34 6.26 9.63
CA GLU A 158 -17.60 6.01 10.35
C GLU A 158 -18.78 5.68 9.41
N LYS A 159 -18.78 6.19 8.18
CA LYS A 159 -19.74 5.76 7.15
C LYS A 159 -19.50 4.34 6.69
N ALA A 160 -18.23 3.99 6.41
CA ALA A 160 -17.85 2.65 5.97
C ALA A 160 -18.17 1.58 7.02
N LYS A 161 -17.88 1.84 8.29
CA LYS A 161 -18.14 0.92 9.42
C LYS A 161 -19.59 0.45 9.49
N LYS A 162 -20.56 1.28 9.13
CA LYS A 162 -21.98 0.95 9.27
C LYS A 162 -22.41 -0.30 8.51
N ASN A 163 -21.68 -0.68 7.48
CA ASN A 163 -21.99 -1.80 6.61
C ASN A 163 -21.02 -2.99 6.78
N LEU A 164 -20.12 -2.90 7.75
CA LEU A 164 -19.09 -3.92 7.99
C LEU A 164 -19.27 -4.52 9.37
N ASP A 165 -19.29 -5.84 9.44
CA ASP A 165 -19.20 -6.59 10.72
C ASP A 165 -17.72 -6.78 11.10
N LEU A 166 -17.03 -5.66 11.28
CA LEU A 166 -15.59 -5.62 11.50
C LEU A 166 -15.24 -4.54 12.53
N VAL A 167 -14.35 -4.87 13.46
CA VAL A 167 -13.78 -3.87 14.35
C VAL A 167 -12.72 -3.07 13.60
N ILE A 168 -12.91 -1.77 13.52
CA ILE A 168 -11.94 -0.84 12.92
C ILE A 168 -11.41 0.07 14.02
N SER A 169 -10.11 0.04 14.24
CA SER A 169 -9.39 1.00 15.06
C SER A 169 -8.63 2.00 14.17
N THR A 170 -8.48 3.22 14.66
CA THR A 170 -7.85 4.30 13.91
C THR A 170 -6.62 4.83 14.63
N GLN A 171 -5.63 5.30 13.86
CA GLN A 171 -4.41 5.93 14.34
C GLN A 171 -4.14 7.23 13.59
N ASP A 172 -3.83 8.29 14.35
CA ASP A 172 -3.61 9.64 13.81
C ASP A 172 -2.25 9.81 13.13
N ASP A 173 -1.28 8.94 13.43
CA ASP A 173 0.08 9.08 12.93
C ASP A 173 0.09 9.14 11.40
N SER A 174 0.69 10.21 10.87
CA SER A 174 0.79 10.48 9.44
C SER A 174 2.19 10.24 8.87
N TYR A 175 3.16 9.84 9.70
CA TYR A 175 4.51 9.44 9.28
C TYR A 175 4.71 7.95 9.53
N LEU A 176 4.07 7.13 8.71
CA LEU A 176 4.20 5.68 8.76
C LEU A 176 5.40 5.24 7.92
N PRO A 177 6.15 4.20 8.34
CA PRO A 177 7.27 3.65 7.54
C PRO A 177 6.74 2.78 6.38
N THR A 178 5.91 3.35 5.52
CA THR A 178 5.26 2.70 4.37
C THR A 178 5.24 3.65 3.18
N ASP A 179 4.88 3.17 1.99
CA ASP A 179 4.74 3.98 0.77
C ASP A 179 3.83 5.22 0.95
N ALA A 180 2.93 5.19 1.93
CA ALA A 180 2.05 6.32 2.24
C ALA A 180 2.83 7.61 2.58
N THR A 181 3.99 7.49 3.23
CA THR A 181 4.84 8.63 3.55
C THR A 181 5.32 9.37 2.31
N SER A 182 5.61 8.66 1.20
CA SER A 182 6.00 9.30 -0.06
C SER A 182 4.93 10.23 -0.63
N PHE A 183 3.66 9.92 -0.38
CA PHE A 183 2.52 10.76 -0.77
C PHE A 183 2.25 11.87 0.24
N PHE A 184 2.31 11.55 1.52
CA PHE A 184 2.05 12.51 2.59
C PHE A 184 3.00 13.72 2.55
N VAL A 185 4.29 13.49 2.36
CA VAL A 185 5.29 14.58 2.24
C VAL A 185 5.09 15.44 0.99
N LYS A 186 4.22 15.02 0.07
CA LYS A 186 3.78 15.76 -1.11
C LYS A 186 2.38 16.36 -0.95
N GLY A 187 1.87 16.48 0.27
CA GLY A 187 0.58 17.09 0.59
C GLY A 187 -0.64 16.23 0.23
N VAL A 188 -0.47 14.94 -0.05
CA VAL A 188 -1.58 14.04 -0.36
C VAL A 188 -2.10 13.39 0.92
N PRO A 189 -3.39 13.55 1.27
CA PRO A 189 -3.98 12.83 2.38
C PRO A 189 -4.03 11.33 2.09
N PHE A 190 -3.85 10.51 3.14
CA PHE A 190 -3.84 9.07 2.97
C PHE A 190 -4.49 8.34 4.13
N ILE A 191 -4.82 7.08 3.88
CA ILE A 191 -5.08 6.05 4.89
C ILE A 191 -4.24 4.82 4.59
N ASN A 192 -3.87 4.09 5.64
CA ASN A 192 -3.13 2.83 5.56
C ASN A 192 -3.91 1.74 6.28
N ALA A 193 -4.29 0.69 5.55
CA ALA A 193 -4.91 -0.50 6.12
C ALA A 193 -3.85 -1.49 6.57
N PHE A 194 -4.01 -2.02 7.79
CA PHE A 194 -3.08 -2.92 8.45
C PHE A 194 -3.82 -3.88 9.39
N THR A 195 -3.48 -5.15 9.40
CA THR A 195 -4.14 -6.16 10.26
C THR A 195 -3.38 -6.52 11.52
N GLY A 196 -2.26 -5.87 11.75
CA GLY A 196 -1.45 -6.03 12.96
C GLY A 196 -0.13 -6.74 12.71
N ALA A 197 0.84 -6.47 13.57
CA ALA A 197 2.13 -7.16 13.55
C ALA A 197 1.97 -8.62 14.03
N HIS A 198 2.78 -9.50 13.48
CA HIS A 198 2.83 -10.91 13.84
C HIS A 198 4.28 -11.42 13.91
N GLU A 199 4.48 -12.57 14.55
CA GLU A 199 5.82 -13.11 14.79
C GLU A 199 6.56 -13.65 13.55
N ASP A 200 5.84 -13.78 12.42
CA ASP A 200 6.41 -14.23 11.15
C ASP A 200 6.90 -13.08 10.28
N TYR A 201 6.62 -11.82 10.67
CA TYR A 201 7.08 -10.63 9.98
C TYR A 201 8.58 -10.68 9.70
N HIS A 202 8.97 -10.39 8.46
CA HIS A 202 10.35 -10.42 7.97
C HIS A 202 11.08 -11.75 8.24
N THR A 203 10.35 -12.87 8.21
CA THR A 203 10.91 -14.21 8.33
C THR A 203 10.44 -15.12 7.18
N PRO A 204 11.14 -16.26 6.92
CA PRO A 204 10.69 -17.25 5.94
C PRO A 204 9.35 -17.93 6.27
N ARG A 205 8.79 -17.68 7.45
CA ARG A 205 7.49 -18.21 7.87
C ARG A 205 6.31 -17.38 7.39
N ASP A 206 6.55 -16.15 6.92
CA ASP A 206 5.48 -15.36 6.31
C ASP A 206 5.17 -15.91 4.92
N THR A 207 4.29 -16.89 4.89
CA THR A 207 3.91 -17.64 3.68
C THR A 207 2.44 -17.43 3.34
N ALA A 208 2.05 -17.76 2.10
CA ALA A 208 0.69 -17.61 1.62
C ALA A 208 -0.32 -18.49 2.39
N GLU A 209 0.11 -19.62 2.93
CA GLU A 209 -0.76 -20.53 3.71
C GLU A 209 -1.24 -19.89 5.02
N GLU A 210 -0.52 -18.89 5.51
CA GLU A 210 -0.85 -18.20 6.75
C GLU A 210 -1.76 -16.98 6.51
N VAL A 211 -2.05 -16.65 5.26
CA VAL A 211 -2.92 -15.52 4.90
C VAL A 211 -4.38 -15.91 5.07
N ASN A 212 -5.14 -15.08 5.77
CA ASN A 212 -6.60 -15.21 5.89
C ASN A 212 -7.28 -14.57 4.67
N CYS A 213 -7.47 -15.35 3.61
CA CYS A 213 -8.05 -14.87 2.36
C CYS A 213 -9.54 -14.45 2.47
N GLU A 214 -10.26 -14.88 3.52
CA GLU A 214 -11.65 -14.44 3.75
C GLU A 214 -11.70 -13.06 4.42
N GLY A 215 -10.62 -12.66 5.07
CA GLY A 215 -10.54 -11.41 5.81
C GLY A 215 -9.69 -10.31 5.14
N ALA A 216 -8.99 -10.66 4.06
CA ALA A 216 -8.12 -9.72 3.35
C ALA A 216 -8.86 -8.91 2.28
#